data_cda17564cb9eae71bff58f3cd760dd7c
#
_entry.id   cda17564cb9eae71bff58f3cd760dd7c
#
_cell.length_a   1.000
_cell.length_b   1.000
_cell.length_c   1.000
_cell.angle_alpha   90.00
_cell.angle_beta   90.00
_cell.angle_gamma   90.00
#
_symmetry.space_group_name_H-M   'P 1'
#
loop_
_entity.id
_entity.type
_entity.pdbx_description
1 polymer ?
#
loop_
_entity_poly.entity_id
_entity_poly.type
_entity_poly.pdbx_seq_one_letter_code
_entity_poly.pdbx_strand_id
1 'polypeptide(L)'
;MTKRIVVIQGHPDPGGQHLLQAMADAYAMGATAAGHDVRRIEVARLDFPLLRTQEEFEQGALPATLVQSRDDMKWAEHWVFFFPLWHGTMPALLKGFLEHIFRPGFAMEYQKQGFPKRLLAGRSARIAVTMGMPVMLYRWYFGAYGVRGFEKSVLRFAGIKPVRESFYGLTFSNEAKRARWLHDMRRNGARGN
;
A
#
# COMPACT_ATOMS: atom_id res chain seq x y z
N MET A 1 -5.39 17.35 -13.47
CA MET A 1 -6.38 16.26 -13.70
C MET A 1 -6.73 15.64 -12.37
N THR A 2 -8.00 15.47 -12.07
CA THR A 2 -8.48 14.73 -10.90
C THR A 2 -8.20 13.24 -11.06
N LYS A 3 -8.02 12.52 -9.95
CA LYS A 3 -7.77 11.07 -9.92
C LYS A 3 -8.65 10.39 -8.90
N ARG A 4 -8.90 9.12 -9.13
CA ARG A 4 -9.48 8.20 -8.15
C ARG A 4 -8.33 7.55 -7.38
N ILE A 5 -8.29 7.78 -6.08
CA ILE A 5 -7.19 7.38 -5.20
C ILE A 5 -7.72 6.45 -4.13
N VAL A 6 -7.02 5.34 -3.87
CA VAL A 6 -7.24 4.51 -2.70
C VAL A 6 -6.05 4.60 -1.74
N VAL A 7 -6.33 4.94 -0.50
CA VAL A 7 -5.35 5.00 0.60
C VAL A 7 -5.50 3.73 1.43
N ILE A 8 -4.46 2.88 1.42
CA ILE A 8 -4.42 1.61 2.12
C ILE A 8 -3.57 1.78 3.38
N GLN A 9 -4.23 1.74 4.54
CA GLN A 9 -3.59 1.80 5.84
C GLN A 9 -3.27 0.39 6.32
N GLY A 10 -1.99 0.02 6.27
CA GLY A 10 -1.50 -1.31 6.60
C GLY A 10 -0.87 -1.43 7.99
N HIS A 11 -1.11 -0.47 8.91
CA HIS A 11 -0.77 -0.63 10.32
C HIS A 11 -1.70 -1.69 10.94
N PRO A 12 -1.19 -2.70 11.66
CA PRO A 12 -2.04 -3.78 12.16
C PRO A 12 -2.86 -3.41 13.40
N ASP A 13 -2.54 -2.31 14.10
CA ASP A 13 -3.27 -1.84 15.27
C ASP A 13 -4.45 -0.93 14.86
N PRO A 14 -5.70 -1.31 15.17
CA PRO A 14 -6.88 -0.49 14.88
C PRO A 14 -7.07 0.69 15.84
N GLY A 15 -6.31 0.77 16.93
CA GLY A 15 -6.40 1.80 17.99
C GLY A 15 -5.96 3.20 17.59
N GLY A 16 -5.30 3.35 16.47
CA GLY A 16 -5.37 4.50 15.58
C GLY A 16 -4.59 5.78 15.91
N GLN A 17 -3.82 5.89 16.99
CA GLN A 17 -3.05 7.12 17.26
C GLN A 17 -1.57 7.02 16.84
N HIS A 18 -1.31 6.47 15.68
CA HIS A 18 0.04 6.32 15.17
C HIS A 18 0.41 7.43 14.17
N LEU A 19 1.70 7.81 14.14
CA LEU A 19 2.22 8.75 13.14
C LEU A 19 1.82 8.34 11.72
N LEU A 20 1.83 7.05 11.43
CA LEU A 20 1.47 6.51 10.12
C LEU A 20 0.01 6.80 9.77
N GLN A 21 -0.90 6.74 10.76
CA GLN A 21 -2.31 7.13 10.59
C GLN A 21 -2.41 8.61 10.24
N ALA A 22 -1.75 9.48 11.02
CA ALA A 22 -1.74 10.92 10.77
C ALA A 22 -1.16 11.26 9.38
N MET A 23 -0.17 10.49 8.90
CA MET A 23 0.40 10.67 7.55
C MET A 23 -0.60 10.25 6.45
N ALA A 24 -1.34 9.16 6.65
CA ALA A 24 -2.39 8.73 5.72
C ALA A 24 -3.55 9.75 5.68
N ASP A 25 -3.92 10.31 6.83
CA ASP A 25 -4.93 11.36 6.96
C ASP A 25 -4.47 12.64 6.25
N ALA A 26 -3.23 13.07 6.47
CA ALA A 26 -2.67 14.24 5.81
C ALA A 26 -2.65 14.08 4.27
N TYR A 27 -2.29 12.89 3.79
CA TYR A 27 -2.36 12.57 2.36
C TYR A 27 -3.78 12.66 1.83
N ALA A 28 -4.74 12.00 2.47
CA ALA A 28 -6.14 11.98 2.07
C ALA A 28 -6.74 13.40 2.07
N MET A 29 -6.48 14.19 3.13
CA MET A 29 -6.91 15.60 3.21
C MET A 29 -6.36 16.43 2.06
N GLY A 30 -5.06 16.28 1.74
CA GLY A 30 -4.43 16.98 0.63
C GLY A 30 -5.03 16.60 -0.72
N ALA A 31 -5.31 15.31 -0.93
CA ALA A 31 -5.91 14.79 -2.14
C ALA A 31 -7.34 15.31 -2.33
N THR A 32 -8.17 15.21 -1.30
CA THR A 32 -9.55 15.70 -1.34
C THR A 32 -9.63 17.23 -1.56
N ALA A 33 -8.76 17.99 -0.88
CA ALA A 33 -8.69 19.45 -1.05
C ALA A 33 -8.27 19.87 -2.47
N ALA A 34 -7.56 19.01 -3.20
CA ALA A 34 -7.18 19.23 -4.60
C ALA A 34 -8.21 18.67 -5.61
N GLY A 35 -9.38 18.19 -5.14
CA GLY A 35 -10.47 17.68 -5.97
C GLY A 35 -10.30 16.24 -6.43
N HIS A 36 -9.38 15.46 -5.83
CA HIS A 36 -9.28 14.03 -6.08
C HIS A 36 -10.38 13.26 -5.33
N ASP A 37 -10.87 12.19 -5.94
CA ASP A 37 -11.76 11.22 -5.29
C ASP A 37 -10.94 10.24 -4.44
N VAL A 38 -11.23 10.15 -3.14
CA VAL A 38 -10.43 9.36 -2.19
C VAL A 38 -11.30 8.32 -1.50
N ARG A 39 -10.88 7.04 -1.57
CA ARG A 39 -11.39 5.95 -0.73
C ARG A 39 -10.30 5.45 0.21
N ARG A 40 -10.72 4.87 1.32
CA ARG A 40 -9.79 4.41 2.36
C ARG A 40 -10.05 2.94 2.70
N ILE A 41 -8.95 2.21 2.90
CA ILE A 41 -8.96 0.82 3.38
C ILE A 41 -8.10 0.77 4.64
N GLU A 42 -8.72 0.46 5.77
CA GLU A 42 -8.04 0.24 7.05
C GLU A 42 -7.90 -1.26 7.29
N VAL A 43 -6.76 -1.83 6.92
CA VAL A 43 -6.54 -3.28 6.94
C VAL A 43 -6.72 -3.88 8.34
N ALA A 44 -6.37 -3.12 9.39
CA ALA A 44 -6.54 -3.55 10.78
C ALA A 44 -8.00 -3.77 11.21
N ARG A 45 -8.97 -3.24 10.47
CA ARG A 45 -10.41 -3.37 10.76
C ARG A 45 -11.09 -4.45 9.93
N LEU A 46 -10.34 -5.11 9.04
CA LEU A 46 -10.87 -6.17 8.18
C LEU A 46 -10.64 -7.52 8.84
N ASP A 47 -11.68 -8.33 8.89
CA ASP A 47 -11.61 -9.71 9.38
C ASP A 47 -11.52 -10.66 8.18
N PHE A 48 -10.42 -11.40 8.07
CA PHE A 48 -10.19 -12.38 7.01
C PHE A 48 -9.21 -13.46 7.47
N PRO A 49 -9.38 -14.73 7.05
CA PRO A 49 -8.43 -15.79 7.35
C PRO A 49 -7.14 -15.62 6.55
N LEU A 50 -6.04 -16.19 7.03
CA LEU A 50 -4.85 -16.37 6.20
C LEU A 50 -5.06 -17.50 5.20
N LEU A 51 -4.57 -17.33 3.98
CA LEU A 51 -4.51 -18.41 2.98
C LEU A 51 -3.54 -19.50 3.45
N ARG A 52 -3.94 -20.75 3.32
CA ARG A 52 -3.17 -21.92 3.80
C ARG A 52 -2.80 -22.88 2.70
N THR A 53 -3.53 -22.88 1.59
CA THR A 53 -3.30 -23.80 0.48
C THR A 53 -3.19 -23.08 -0.85
N GLN A 54 -2.55 -23.73 -1.82
CA GLN A 54 -2.49 -23.22 -3.19
C GLN A 54 -3.88 -23.15 -3.81
N GLU A 55 -4.74 -24.10 -3.52
CA GLU A 55 -6.14 -24.12 -4.00
C GLU A 55 -6.91 -22.91 -3.50
N GLU A 56 -6.81 -22.56 -2.21
CA GLU A 56 -7.40 -21.34 -1.67
C GLU A 56 -6.90 -20.08 -2.38
N PHE A 57 -5.58 -20.00 -2.68
CA PHE A 57 -5.01 -18.87 -3.40
C PHE A 57 -5.51 -18.79 -4.85
N GLU A 58 -5.58 -19.89 -5.58
CA GLU A 58 -5.91 -19.90 -7.00
C GLU A 58 -7.42 -19.86 -7.28
N GLN A 59 -8.23 -20.57 -6.48
CA GLN A 59 -9.64 -20.85 -6.77
C GLN A 59 -10.60 -20.49 -5.64
N GLY A 60 -10.10 -20.31 -4.41
CA GLY A 60 -10.93 -20.02 -3.26
C GLY A 60 -11.76 -18.74 -3.43
N ALA A 61 -12.92 -18.64 -2.79
CA ALA A 61 -13.73 -17.43 -2.79
C ALA A 61 -13.01 -16.29 -2.04
N LEU A 62 -13.19 -15.05 -2.50
CA LEU A 62 -12.74 -13.89 -1.73
C LEU A 62 -13.65 -13.74 -0.50
N PRO A 63 -13.10 -13.58 0.72
CA PRO A 63 -13.89 -13.27 1.90
C PRO A 63 -14.82 -12.07 1.68
N ALA A 64 -16.05 -12.17 2.14
CA ALA A 64 -17.07 -11.12 1.94
C ALA A 64 -16.61 -9.76 2.49
N THR A 65 -15.85 -9.76 3.59
CA THR A 65 -15.25 -8.57 4.22
C THR A 65 -14.24 -7.86 3.33
N LEU A 66 -13.66 -8.54 2.34
CA LEU A 66 -12.65 -8.00 1.42
C LEU A 66 -13.21 -7.55 0.07
N VAL A 67 -14.47 -7.83 -0.22
CA VAL A 67 -15.10 -7.51 -1.53
C VAL A 67 -15.05 -6.01 -1.79
N GLN A 68 -15.49 -5.19 -0.83
CA GLN A 68 -15.46 -3.74 -0.97
C GLN A 68 -14.04 -3.21 -1.18
N SER A 69 -13.06 -3.73 -0.42
CA SER A 69 -11.65 -3.32 -0.56
C SER A 69 -11.10 -3.64 -1.94
N ARG A 70 -11.41 -4.82 -2.48
CA ARG A 70 -11.03 -5.20 -3.85
C ARG A 70 -11.65 -4.26 -4.88
N ASP A 71 -12.92 -3.92 -4.72
CA ASP A 71 -13.64 -3.05 -5.66
C ASP A 71 -13.14 -1.61 -5.58
N ASP A 72 -12.76 -1.12 -4.39
CA ASP A 72 -12.09 0.18 -4.21
C ASP A 72 -10.73 0.21 -4.89
N MET A 73 -9.92 -0.85 -4.76
CA MET A 73 -8.64 -0.96 -5.45
C MET A 73 -8.82 -1.07 -6.96
N LYS A 74 -9.84 -1.77 -7.45
CA LYS A 74 -10.16 -1.86 -8.88
C LYS A 74 -10.59 -0.51 -9.46
N TRP A 75 -11.36 0.25 -8.70
CA TRP A 75 -11.85 1.58 -9.08
C TRP A 75 -10.72 2.62 -9.16
N ALA A 76 -9.71 2.54 -8.29
CA ALA A 76 -8.67 3.55 -8.15
C ALA A 76 -7.63 3.50 -9.29
N GLU A 77 -7.16 4.69 -9.70
CA GLU A 77 -6.07 4.91 -10.67
C GLU A 77 -4.73 5.09 -9.97
N HIS A 78 -4.76 5.48 -8.69
CA HIS A 78 -3.57 5.65 -7.86
C HIS A 78 -3.76 4.99 -6.50
N TRP A 79 -2.78 4.17 -6.08
CA TRP A 79 -2.81 3.44 -4.82
C TRP A 79 -1.72 3.98 -3.89
N VAL A 80 -2.07 4.18 -2.61
CA VAL A 80 -1.10 4.65 -1.63
C VAL A 80 -1.09 3.69 -0.45
N PHE A 81 0.04 3.03 -0.25
CA PHE A 81 0.24 2.09 0.84
C PHE A 81 0.99 2.77 1.98
N PHE A 82 0.44 2.73 3.17
CA PHE A 82 1.06 3.17 4.40
C PHE A 82 1.28 1.97 5.33
N PHE A 83 2.51 1.68 5.72
CA PHE A 83 2.78 0.62 6.69
C PHE A 83 4.07 0.86 7.48
N PRO A 84 4.16 0.33 8.73
CA PRO A 84 5.39 0.33 9.49
C PRO A 84 6.31 -0.77 8.97
N LEU A 85 7.62 -0.52 9.00
CA LEU A 85 8.62 -1.54 8.67
C LEU A 85 8.80 -2.48 9.86
N TRP A 86 8.35 -3.72 9.73
CA TRP A 86 8.56 -4.79 10.71
C TRP A 86 9.44 -5.88 10.10
N HIS A 87 10.52 -6.22 10.81
CA HIS A 87 11.50 -7.22 10.32
C HIS A 87 11.94 -7.00 8.85
N GLY A 88 12.13 -5.74 8.47
CA GLY A 88 12.60 -5.38 7.12
C GLY A 88 11.54 -5.36 6.02
N THR A 89 10.27 -5.67 6.33
CA THR A 89 9.16 -5.73 5.36
C THR A 89 7.86 -5.17 5.96
N MET A 90 6.75 -5.39 5.29
CA MET A 90 5.41 -5.02 5.77
C MET A 90 4.92 -5.97 6.88
N PRO A 91 3.98 -5.55 7.74
CA PRO A 91 3.31 -6.42 8.71
C PRO A 91 2.60 -7.60 8.05
N ALA A 92 2.54 -8.74 8.76
CA ALA A 92 1.90 -9.97 8.27
C ALA A 92 0.43 -9.76 7.87
N LEU A 93 -0.32 -8.93 8.62
CA LEU A 93 -1.71 -8.62 8.32
C LEU A 93 -1.87 -7.95 6.94
N LEU A 94 -1.02 -6.95 6.63
CA LEU A 94 -1.02 -6.32 5.31
C LEU A 94 -0.62 -7.32 4.22
N LYS A 95 0.37 -8.20 4.49
CA LYS A 95 0.77 -9.22 3.52
C LYS A 95 -0.37 -10.20 3.23
N GLY A 96 -1.07 -10.69 4.26
CA GLY A 96 -2.23 -11.56 4.11
C GLY A 96 -3.37 -10.89 3.34
N PHE A 97 -3.67 -9.61 3.62
CA PHE A 97 -4.62 -8.82 2.83
C PHE A 97 -4.24 -8.78 1.35
N LEU A 98 -2.97 -8.49 1.04
CA LEU A 98 -2.49 -8.44 -0.34
C LEU A 98 -2.55 -9.81 -1.04
N GLU A 99 -2.31 -10.90 -0.32
CA GLU A 99 -2.44 -12.25 -0.87
C GLU A 99 -3.88 -12.58 -1.29
N HIS A 100 -4.86 -12.11 -0.55
CA HIS A 100 -6.27 -12.24 -0.95
C HIS A 100 -6.62 -11.37 -2.16
N ILE A 101 -6.11 -10.14 -2.23
CA ILE A 101 -6.46 -9.20 -3.31
C ILE A 101 -5.73 -9.51 -4.61
N PHE A 102 -4.40 -9.76 -4.56
CA PHE A 102 -3.56 -9.93 -5.75
C PHE A 102 -3.62 -11.35 -6.36
N ARG A 103 -4.78 -11.96 -6.31
CA ARG A 103 -5.01 -13.30 -6.86
C ARG A 103 -5.19 -13.28 -8.39
N PRO A 104 -5.10 -14.44 -9.06
CA PRO A 104 -5.47 -14.58 -10.46
C PRO A 104 -6.87 -14.01 -10.76
N GLY A 105 -7.02 -13.33 -11.89
CA GLY A 105 -8.26 -12.64 -12.27
C GLY A 105 -8.40 -11.20 -11.76
N PHE A 106 -7.58 -10.77 -10.77
CA PHE A 106 -7.53 -9.37 -10.34
C PHE A 106 -6.21 -8.68 -10.74
N ALA A 107 -5.08 -9.24 -10.33
CA ALA A 107 -3.76 -8.65 -10.60
C ALA A 107 -3.19 -9.12 -11.94
N MET A 108 -3.43 -10.37 -12.27
CA MET A 108 -2.91 -11.02 -13.47
C MET A 108 -3.84 -12.13 -13.95
N GLU A 109 -3.69 -12.48 -15.22
CA GLU A 109 -4.37 -13.61 -15.86
C GLU A 109 -3.31 -14.53 -16.45
N TYR A 110 -3.28 -15.80 -16.01
CA TYR A 110 -2.36 -16.78 -16.56
C TYR A 110 -2.76 -17.14 -17.99
N GLN A 111 -1.78 -17.14 -18.87
CA GLN A 111 -1.95 -17.55 -20.27
C GLN A 111 -1.41 -18.96 -20.46
N LYS A 112 -1.93 -19.69 -21.44
CA LYS A 112 -1.44 -21.05 -21.77
C LYS A 112 0.04 -21.05 -22.17
N GLN A 113 0.54 -19.95 -22.73
CA GLN A 113 1.94 -19.76 -23.11
C GLN A 113 2.38 -18.32 -22.86
N GLY A 114 3.64 -18.13 -22.42
CA GLY A 114 4.22 -16.81 -22.21
C GLY A 114 4.01 -16.24 -20.82
N PHE A 115 4.23 -14.91 -20.69
CA PHE A 115 4.07 -14.20 -19.42
C PHE A 115 2.59 -13.93 -19.13
N PRO A 116 2.20 -13.90 -17.83
CA PRO A 116 0.86 -13.53 -17.43
C PRO A 116 0.46 -12.15 -17.96
N LYS A 117 -0.79 -12.01 -18.38
CA LYS A 117 -1.37 -10.72 -18.74
C LYS A 117 -1.54 -9.85 -17.48
N ARG A 118 -1.03 -8.64 -17.53
CA ARG A 118 -1.08 -7.66 -16.45
C ARG A 118 -2.41 -6.93 -16.47
N LEU A 119 -3.23 -7.12 -15.44
CA LEU A 119 -4.58 -6.55 -15.39
C LEU A 119 -4.64 -5.17 -14.75
N LEU A 120 -3.55 -4.73 -14.09
CA LEU A 120 -3.48 -3.45 -13.38
C LEU A 120 -2.63 -2.40 -14.10
N ALA A 121 -2.38 -2.58 -15.39
CA ALA A 121 -1.67 -1.60 -16.22
C ALA A 121 -2.43 -0.25 -16.25
N GLY A 122 -1.67 0.86 -16.37
CA GLY A 122 -2.23 2.22 -16.38
C GLY A 122 -2.43 2.83 -14.98
N ARG A 123 -2.23 2.06 -13.91
CA ARG A 123 -2.26 2.56 -12.53
C ARG A 123 -0.88 2.97 -12.04
N SER A 124 -0.84 3.85 -11.05
CA SER A 124 0.38 4.25 -10.35
C SER A 124 0.25 3.94 -8.85
N ALA A 125 1.38 3.90 -8.13
CA ALA A 125 1.35 3.70 -6.70
C ALA A 125 2.40 4.53 -5.95
N ARG A 126 2.14 4.75 -4.65
CA ARG A 126 3.11 5.23 -3.67
C ARG A 126 3.20 4.24 -2.50
N ILE A 127 4.40 4.00 -2.03
CA ILE A 127 4.67 3.22 -0.83
C ILE A 127 5.30 4.18 0.20
N ALA A 128 4.61 4.40 1.31
CA ALA A 128 5.06 5.24 2.42
C ALA A 128 5.34 4.35 3.64
N VAL A 129 6.61 4.30 4.06
CA VAL A 129 7.07 3.38 5.10
C VAL A 129 7.69 4.13 6.26
N THR A 130 7.21 3.87 7.46
CA THR A 130 7.80 4.38 8.70
C THR A 130 8.69 3.31 9.35
N MET A 131 9.78 3.73 10.00
CA MET A 131 10.71 2.82 10.66
C MET A 131 11.43 3.48 11.83
N GLY A 132 11.80 2.69 12.84
CA GLY A 132 12.59 3.17 13.98
C GLY A 132 14.06 3.41 13.65
N MET A 133 14.60 2.75 12.63
CA MET A 133 16.01 2.89 12.23
C MET A 133 16.24 4.05 11.26
N PRO A 134 17.49 4.51 11.08
CA PRO A 134 17.84 5.47 10.03
C PRO A 134 17.54 4.92 8.63
N VAL A 135 16.94 5.74 7.75
CA VAL A 135 16.62 5.34 6.36
C VAL A 135 17.83 4.89 5.57
N MET A 136 19.00 5.53 5.78
CA MET A 136 20.25 5.16 5.13
C MET A 136 20.66 3.71 5.46
N LEU A 137 20.54 3.32 6.74
CA LEU A 137 20.84 1.95 7.18
C LEU A 137 19.91 0.94 6.48
N TYR A 138 18.60 1.22 6.43
CA TYR A 138 17.66 0.35 5.74
C TYR A 138 17.96 0.24 4.23
N ARG A 139 18.26 1.35 3.58
CA ARG A 139 18.48 1.38 2.12
C ARG A 139 19.81 0.76 1.69
N TRP A 140 20.87 1.03 2.42
CA TRP A 140 22.24 0.66 2.02
C TRP A 140 22.69 -0.65 2.62
N TYR A 141 22.53 -0.84 3.94
CA TYR A 141 22.95 -2.07 4.60
C TYR A 141 21.96 -3.20 4.37
N PHE A 142 20.67 -2.96 4.60
CA PHE A 142 19.61 -3.97 4.40
C PHE A 142 19.05 -4.01 2.97
N GLY A 143 19.58 -3.22 2.04
CA GLY A 143 19.19 -3.23 0.62
C GLY A 143 17.73 -2.86 0.33
N ALA A 144 16.93 -2.49 1.35
CA ALA A 144 15.48 -2.24 1.28
C ALA A 144 14.69 -3.39 0.61
N TYR A 145 15.18 -4.63 0.75
CA TYR A 145 14.66 -5.78 -0.02
C TYR A 145 13.16 -6.03 0.18
N GLY A 146 12.62 -5.82 1.39
CA GLY A 146 11.19 -6.01 1.64
C GLY A 146 10.32 -5.06 0.82
N VAL A 147 10.67 -3.77 0.77
CA VAL A 147 9.92 -2.77 -0.02
C VAL A 147 10.19 -2.95 -1.51
N ARG A 148 11.44 -3.18 -1.91
CA ARG A 148 11.77 -3.47 -3.31
C ARG A 148 11.11 -4.75 -3.83
N GLY A 149 10.99 -5.77 -2.99
CA GLY A 149 10.25 -7.01 -3.31
C GLY A 149 8.78 -6.71 -3.56
N PHE A 150 8.14 -5.94 -2.69
CA PHE A 150 6.75 -5.51 -2.88
C PHE A 150 6.59 -4.67 -4.16
N GLU A 151 7.45 -3.69 -4.38
CA GLU A 151 7.42 -2.88 -5.60
C GLU A 151 7.57 -3.73 -6.86
N LYS A 152 8.63 -4.55 -6.95
CA LYS A 152 8.99 -5.25 -8.18
C LYS A 152 8.13 -6.49 -8.42
N SER A 153 7.97 -7.32 -7.38
CA SER A 153 7.37 -8.65 -7.52
C SER A 153 5.85 -8.65 -7.37
N VAL A 154 5.26 -7.59 -6.80
CA VAL A 154 3.80 -7.46 -6.67
C VAL A 154 3.29 -6.35 -7.56
N LEU A 155 3.63 -5.08 -7.30
CA LEU A 155 3.02 -3.94 -7.98
C LEU A 155 3.42 -3.86 -9.46
N ARG A 156 4.72 -3.81 -9.76
CA ARG A 156 5.21 -3.72 -11.16
C ARG A 156 4.93 -4.99 -11.94
N PHE A 157 4.96 -6.14 -11.28
CA PHE A 157 4.61 -7.41 -11.93
C PHE A 157 3.16 -7.42 -12.38
N ALA A 158 2.23 -6.87 -11.60
CA ALA A 158 0.83 -6.69 -11.97
C ALA A 158 0.57 -5.56 -13.00
N GLY A 159 1.62 -4.76 -13.32
CA GLY A 159 1.53 -3.68 -14.33
C GLY A 159 1.44 -2.27 -13.78
N ILE A 160 1.48 -2.10 -12.46
CA ILE A 160 1.38 -0.78 -11.81
C ILE A 160 2.71 -0.04 -11.96
N LYS A 161 2.67 1.11 -12.61
CA LYS A 161 3.83 2.02 -12.78
C LYS A 161 3.36 3.44 -13.15
N PRO A 162 4.04 4.51 -12.67
CA PRO A 162 5.19 4.48 -11.78
C PRO A 162 4.83 4.09 -10.34
N VAL A 163 5.79 3.51 -9.62
CA VAL A 163 5.73 3.31 -8.16
C VAL A 163 6.75 4.24 -7.52
N ARG A 164 6.31 5.04 -6.54
CA ARG A 164 7.15 5.96 -5.77
C ARG A 164 7.29 5.46 -4.33
N GLU A 165 8.51 5.52 -3.82
CA GLU A 165 8.81 5.15 -2.44
C GLU A 165 9.07 6.39 -1.58
N SER A 166 8.60 6.37 -0.34
CA SER A 166 8.85 7.39 0.68
C SER A 166 9.18 6.69 2.00
N PHE A 167 10.38 6.97 2.53
CA PHE A 167 10.88 6.35 3.75
C PHE A 167 10.99 7.38 4.87
N TYR A 168 10.49 7.05 6.05
CA TYR A 168 10.43 7.90 7.24
C TYR A 168 11.09 7.17 8.40
N GLY A 169 12.37 7.45 8.60
CA GLY A 169 13.20 6.82 9.64
C GLY A 169 13.28 7.64 10.93
N LEU A 170 13.63 6.96 12.02
CA LEU A 170 13.73 7.58 13.34
C LEU A 170 12.40 8.21 13.78
N THR A 171 11.33 7.43 13.76
CA THR A 171 9.95 7.87 14.05
C THR A 171 9.75 8.45 15.46
N PHE A 172 10.67 8.15 16.39
CA PHE A 172 10.74 8.77 17.72
C PHE A 172 11.38 10.17 17.73
N SER A 173 11.64 10.74 16.55
CA SER A 173 12.25 12.06 16.41
C SER A 173 11.31 13.19 16.84
N ASN A 174 11.87 14.41 16.90
CA ASN A 174 11.18 15.61 17.39
C ASN A 174 9.93 15.98 16.56
N GLU A 175 9.08 16.80 17.17
CA GLU A 175 7.80 17.24 16.61
C GLU A 175 7.96 17.98 15.26
N ALA A 176 8.96 18.82 15.13
CA ALA A 176 9.22 19.59 13.90
C ALA A 176 9.46 18.68 12.69
N LYS A 177 10.16 17.55 12.89
CA LYS A 177 10.40 16.57 11.83
C LYS A 177 9.11 15.86 11.45
N ARG A 178 8.29 15.48 12.43
CA ARG A 178 6.97 14.86 12.19
C ARG A 178 6.04 15.81 11.44
N ALA A 179 5.96 17.07 11.85
CA ALA A 179 5.17 18.10 11.17
C ALA A 179 5.56 18.25 9.70
N ARG A 180 6.87 18.24 9.39
CA ARG A 180 7.38 18.27 8.01
C ARG A 180 6.90 17.06 7.20
N TRP A 181 6.90 15.86 7.77
CA TRP A 181 6.42 14.66 7.09
C TRP A 181 4.91 14.71 6.79
N LEU A 182 4.12 15.24 7.72
CA LEU A 182 2.68 15.46 7.49
C LEU A 182 2.44 16.48 6.38
N HIS A 183 3.21 17.58 6.38
CA HIS A 183 3.16 18.57 5.30
C HIS A 183 3.52 17.96 3.94
N ASP A 184 4.57 17.14 3.88
CA ASP A 184 4.99 16.45 2.65
C ASP A 184 3.92 15.46 2.17
N MET A 185 3.27 14.72 3.07
CA MET A 185 2.17 13.83 2.72
C MET A 185 0.97 14.60 2.17
N ARG A 186 0.59 15.71 2.80
CA ARG A 186 -0.48 16.57 2.32
C ARG A 186 -0.20 17.09 0.90
N ARG A 187 1.03 17.54 0.66
CA ARG A 187 1.48 18.00 -0.66
C ARG A 187 1.48 16.87 -1.70
N ASN A 188 1.90 15.66 -1.33
CA ASN A 188 1.86 14.50 -2.22
C ASN A 188 0.41 14.11 -2.56
N GLY A 189 -0.49 14.15 -1.58
CA GLY A 189 -1.92 13.96 -1.79
C GLY A 189 -2.50 14.96 -2.78
N ALA A 190 -2.22 16.24 -2.60
CA ALA A 190 -2.69 17.29 -3.51
C ALA A 190 -2.21 17.11 -4.96
N ARG A 191 -1.05 16.45 -5.16
CA ARG A 191 -0.54 16.12 -6.49
C ARG A 191 -1.07 14.80 -7.05
N GLY A 192 -1.78 14.01 -6.26
CA GLY A 192 -2.23 12.67 -6.61
C GLY A 192 -1.08 11.73 -7.00
N ASN A 193 0.02 11.75 -6.20
CA ASN A 193 1.22 10.99 -6.54
C ASN A 193 1.92 10.36 -5.33
#